data_b3f998ee84fb4fc8ddb78d1f66e52601
#
_entry.id   b3f998ee84fb4fc8ddb78d1f66e52601
#
_cell.length_a   1.000
_cell.length_b   1.000
_cell.length_c   1.000
_cell.angle_alpha   90.00
_cell.angle_beta   90.00
_cell.angle_gamma   90.00
#
_symmetry.space_group_name_H-M   'P 1'
#
loop_
_entity.id
_entity.type
_entity.pdbx_description
1 polymer ?
#
loop_
_entity_poly.entity_id
_entity_poly.type
_entity_poly.pdbx_seq_one_letter_code
_entity_poly.pdbx_strand_id
1 'polypeptide(L)'
;MPGYSALEKQHLIALGTTIRQVREALGWSQEQLAERVELHRTYIGGVERGERNLCLLNILAIAEAMGISPGKLIDRAFPTRAADIPDPPGATAGDGGPANR
;
A
#
# COMPACT_ATOMS: atom_id res chain seq x y z
N MET A 1 -8.79 -10.12 21.67
CA MET A 1 -7.80 -9.64 20.78
C MET A 1 -7.79 -8.15 20.73
N PRO A 2 -6.67 -7.58 20.92
CA PRO A 2 -6.63 -6.14 20.87
C PRO A 2 -6.95 -5.69 19.46
N GLY A 3 -7.77 -4.68 19.39
CA GLY A 3 -8.06 -4.08 18.11
C GLY A 3 -6.97 -3.12 17.70
N TYR A 4 -7.08 -2.61 16.51
CA TYR A 4 -6.18 -1.58 16.05
C TYR A 4 -6.62 -0.24 16.61
N SER A 5 -5.68 0.66 16.80
CA SER A 5 -6.00 2.03 17.21
C SER A 5 -6.75 2.73 16.06
N ALA A 6 -7.33 3.87 16.36
CA ALA A 6 -8.04 4.65 15.34
C ALA A 6 -7.11 5.02 14.19
N LEU A 7 -5.86 5.40 14.50
CA LEU A 7 -4.90 5.77 13.47
C LEU A 7 -4.51 4.55 12.63
N GLU A 8 -4.28 3.41 13.28
CA GLU A 8 -3.95 2.19 12.55
C GLU A 8 -5.08 1.79 11.62
N LYS A 9 -6.33 1.91 12.08
CA LYS A 9 -7.47 1.61 11.22
C LYS A 9 -7.52 2.53 10.03
N GLN A 10 -7.21 3.81 10.20
CA GLN A 10 -7.18 4.75 9.10
C GLN A 10 -6.12 4.34 8.06
N HIS A 11 -4.97 3.86 8.52
CA HIS A 11 -3.94 3.40 7.60
C HIS A 11 -4.41 2.17 6.81
N LEU A 12 -5.05 1.23 7.48
CA LEU A 12 -5.54 0.03 6.79
C LEU A 12 -6.62 0.38 5.78
N ILE A 13 -7.52 1.30 6.13
CA ILE A 13 -8.57 1.74 5.21
C ILE A 13 -7.95 2.46 4.01
N ALA A 14 -6.94 3.31 4.24
CA ALA A 14 -6.31 4.05 3.16
C ALA A 14 -5.66 3.10 2.14
N LEU A 15 -4.93 2.10 2.62
CA LEU A 15 -4.29 1.14 1.73
C LEU A 15 -5.34 0.28 1.03
N GLY A 16 -6.32 -0.21 1.77
CA GLY A 16 -7.37 -1.04 1.19
C GLY A 16 -8.18 -0.31 0.13
N THR A 17 -8.50 0.96 0.38
CA THR A 17 -9.22 1.78 -0.59
C THR A 17 -8.39 1.97 -1.86
N THR A 18 -7.09 2.21 -1.69
CA THR A 18 -6.21 2.40 -2.84
C THR A 18 -6.12 1.11 -3.67
N ILE A 19 -5.98 -0.04 -3.02
CA ILE A 19 -5.96 -1.31 -3.72
C ILE A 19 -7.25 -1.49 -4.51
N ARG A 20 -8.39 -1.19 -3.89
CA ARG A 20 -9.68 -1.30 -4.57
C ARG A 20 -9.74 -0.38 -5.78
N GLN A 21 -9.27 0.85 -5.65
CA GLN A 21 -9.32 1.81 -6.76
C GLN A 21 -8.48 1.31 -7.94
N VAL A 22 -7.28 0.80 -7.68
CA VAL A 22 -6.42 0.30 -8.74
C VAL A 22 -7.05 -0.94 -9.38
N ARG A 23 -7.60 -1.84 -8.56
CA ARG A 23 -8.27 -3.03 -9.05
C ARG A 23 -9.45 -2.67 -9.95
N GLU A 24 -10.28 -1.73 -9.50
CA GLU A 24 -11.45 -1.31 -10.30
C GLU A 24 -11.04 -0.62 -11.58
N ALA A 25 -9.97 0.16 -11.56
CA ALA A 25 -9.45 0.80 -12.76
C ALA A 25 -8.98 -0.23 -13.79
N LEU A 26 -8.54 -1.41 -13.33
CA LEU A 26 -8.17 -2.50 -14.23
C LEU A 26 -9.38 -3.29 -14.70
N GLY A 27 -10.56 -3.03 -14.16
CA GLY A 27 -11.76 -3.76 -14.52
C GLY A 27 -11.84 -5.13 -13.86
N TRP A 28 -11.11 -5.35 -12.76
CA TRP A 28 -11.09 -6.65 -12.13
C TRP A 28 -12.04 -6.73 -10.95
N SER A 29 -12.62 -7.92 -10.75
CA SER A 29 -13.37 -8.22 -9.54
C SER A 29 -12.40 -8.59 -8.42
N GLN A 30 -12.91 -8.64 -7.18
CA GLN A 30 -12.11 -9.12 -6.06
C GLN A 30 -11.67 -10.57 -6.30
N GLU A 31 -12.54 -11.38 -6.90
CA GLU A 31 -12.19 -12.75 -7.21
C GLU A 31 -11.03 -12.82 -8.20
N GLN A 32 -11.04 -11.97 -9.19
CA GLN A 32 -9.97 -11.98 -10.18
C GLN A 32 -8.63 -11.57 -9.57
N LEU A 33 -8.62 -10.57 -8.70
CA LEU A 33 -7.40 -10.21 -8.01
C LEU A 33 -6.94 -11.34 -7.10
N ALA A 34 -7.84 -11.92 -6.32
CA ALA A 34 -7.51 -13.00 -5.41
C ALA A 34 -6.89 -14.18 -6.15
N GLU A 35 -7.44 -14.51 -7.32
CA GLU A 35 -6.93 -15.61 -8.09
C GLU A 35 -5.50 -15.33 -8.59
N ARG A 36 -5.24 -14.11 -9.02
CA ARG A 36 -3.92 -13.75 -9.54
C ARG A 36 -2.84 -13.76 -8.47
N VAL A 37 -3.21 -13.47 -7.22
CA VAL A 37 -2.23 -13.46 -6.12
C VAL A 37 -2.30 -14.70 -5.26
N GLU A 38 -3.20 -15.65 -5.63
CA GLU A 38 -3.36 -16.91 -4.91
C GLU A 38 -3.72 -16.67 -3.44
N LEU A 39 -4.55 -15.67 -3.21
CA LEU A 39 -5.08 -15.41 -1.88
C LEU A 39 -6.60 -15.63 -1.92
N HIS A 40 -7.19 -15.81 -0.76
CA HIS A 40 -8.62 -16.05 -0.70
C HIS A 40 -9.38 -14.75 -0.99
N ARG A 41 -10.50 -14.87 -1.72
CA ARG A 41 -11.32 -13.69 -2.03
C ARG A 41 -11.81 -12.99 -0.77
N THR A 42 -12.15 -13.75 0.26
CA THR A 42 -12.60 -13.16 1.53
C THR A 42 -11.51 -12.30 2.15
N TYR A 43 -10.24 -12.74 2.02
CA TYR A 43 -9.13 -11.96 2.52
C TYR A 43 -8.98 -10.65 1.74
N ILE A 44 -9.08 -10.72 0.41
CA ILE A 44 -9.00 -9.51 -0.42
C ILE A 44 -10.12 -8.53 -0.03
N GLY A 45 -11.33 -9.01 0.16
CA GLY A 45 -12.43 -8.15 0.59
C GLY A 45 -12.16 -7.50 1.93
N GLY A 46 -11.62 -8.26 2.88
CA GLY A 46 -11.26 -7.71 4.19
C GLY A 46 -10.17 -6.66 4.09
N VAL A 47 -9.17 -6.89 3.23
CA VAL A 47 -8.11 -5.93 3.00
C VAL A 47 -8.68 -4.63 2.45
N GLU A 48 -9.55 -4.73 1.46
CA GLU A 48 -10.12 -3.52 0.84
C GLU A 48 -11.00 -2.73 1.78
N ARG A 49 -11.61 -3.39 2.76
CA ARG A 49 -12.40 -2.70 3.77
C ARG A 49 -11.56 -2.18 4.95
N GLY A 50 -10.26 -2.45 4.95
CA GLY A 50 -9.40 -2.03 6.03
C GLY A 50 -9.53 -2.88 7.27
N GLU A 51 -10.01 -4.13 7.12
CA GLU A 51 -10.20 -5.04 8.24
C GLU A 51 -9.05 -6.01 8.43
N ARG A 52 -8.17 -6.10 7.47
CA ARG A 52 -7.03 -7.03 7.53
C ARG A 52 -5.74 -6.28 7.32
N ASN A 53 -4.75 -6.66 8.10
CA ASN A 53 -3.42 -6.11 7.96
C ASN A 53 -2.66 -6.92 6.90
N LEU A 54 -2.06 -6.23 5.94
CA LEU A 54 -1.31 -6.89 4.91
C LEU A 54 0.15 -7.02 5.33
N CYS A 55 0.70 -8.20 5.22
CA CYS A 55 2.13 -8.34 5.39
C CYS A 55 2.84 -7.83 4.12
N LEU A 56 4.13 -7.58 4.24
CA LEU A 56 4.90 -7.04 3.13
C LEU A 56 4.82 -7.93 1.89
N LEU A 57 4.94 -9.23 2.05
CA LEU A 57 4.93 -10.12 0.88
C LEU A 57 3.61 -10.06 0.14
N ASN A 58 2.50 -9.91 0.86
CA ASN A 58 1.21 -9.79 0.20
C ASN A 58 1.05 -8.44 -0.49
N ILE A 59 1.60 -7.36 0.10
CA ILE A 59 1.61 -6.06 -0.57
C ILE A 59 2.37 -6.15 -1.89
N LEU A 60 3.55 -6.77 -1.87
CA LEU A 60 4.36 -6.91 -3.08
C LEU A 60 3.63 -7.72 -4.13
N ALA A 61 3.01 -8.83 -3.72
CA ALA A 61 2.29 -9.70 -4.66
C ALA A 61 1.10 -8.98 -5.29
N ILE A 62 0.34 -8.23 -4.48
CA ILE A 62 -0.83 -7.51 -4.98
C ILE A 62 -0.39 -6.41 -5.94
N ALA A 63 0.63 -5.64 -5.58
CA ALA A 63 1.13 -4.57 -6.45
C ALA A 63 1.62 -5.13 -7.76
N GLU A 64 2.41 -6.21 -7.71
CA GLU A 64 2.93 -6.82 -8.92
C GLU A 64 1.81 -7.33 -9.82
N ALA A 65 0.83 -7.99 -9.24
CA ALA A 65 -0.30 -8.52 -10.02
C ALA A 65 -1.07 -7.40 -10.71
N MET A 66 -1.16 -6.25 -10.09
CA MET A 66 -1.88 -5.11 -10.67
C MET A 66 -1.00 -4.23 -11.55
N GLY A 67 0.27 -4.56 -11.70
CA GLY A 67 1.15 -3.80 -12.59
C GLY A 67 1.57 -2.44 -12.05
N ILE A 68 1.51 -2.25 -10.74
CA ILE A 68 1.91 -1.00 -10.13
C ILE A 68 3.07 -1.30 -9.18
N SER A 69 4.06 -0.42 -9.12
CA SER A 69 5.15 -0.65 -8.19
C SER A 69 4.64 -0.55 -6.76
N PRO A 70 5.19 -1.34 -5.83
CA PRO A 70 4.76 -1.25 -4.44
C PRO A 70 4.94 0.15 -3.86
N GLY A 71 6.02 0.84 -4.26
CA GLY A 71 6.24 2.21 -3.81
C GLY A 71 5.14 3.15 -4.27
N LYS A 72 4.74 3.04 -5.53
CA LYS A 72 3.65 3.88 -6.04
C LYS A 72 2.33 3.55 -5.38
N LEU A 73 2.08 2.28 -5.10
CA LEU A 73 0.86 1.89 -4.41
C LEU A 73 0.81 2.53 -3.02
N ILE A 74 1.91 2.46 -2.29
CA ILE A 74 2.00 3.03 -0.94
C ILE A 74 1.93 4.56 -1.02
N ASP A 75 2.60 5.18 -1.98
CA ASP A 75 2.54 6.63 -2.12
C ASP A 75 1.13 7.11 -2.41
N ARG A 76 0.37 6.38 -3.18
CA ARG A 76 -1.02 6.75 -3.44
C ARG A 76 -1.89 6.62 -2.20
N ALA A 77 -1.62 5.60 -1.38
CA ALA A 77 -2.39 5.40 -0.16
C ALA A 77 -2.01 6.42 0.92
N PHE A 78 -0.75 6.83 0.96
CA PHE A 78 -0.24 7.68 2.02
C PHE A 78 0.55 8.85 1.42
N PRO A 79 -0.15 9.76 0.73
CA PRO A 79 0.57 10.88 0.11
C PRO A 79 1.17 11.78 1.18
N THR A 80 2.38 12.26 0.93
CA THR A 80 3.04 13.16 1.83
C THR A 80 3.45 14.40 1.05
N ARG A 81 3.16 15.54 1.62
CA ARG A 81 3.57 16.77 0.97
C ARG A 81 5.01 17.07 1.38
N ALA A 82 5.81 17.47 0.41
CA ALA A 82 7.20 17.73 0.66
C ALA A 82 7.40 18.76 1.77
N ALA A 83 6.50 19.74 1.87
CA ALA A 83 6.63 20.77 2.88
C ALA A 83 6.45 20.23 4.30
N ASP A 84 5.84 19.08 4.44
CA ASP A 84 5.59 18.49 5.75
C ASP A 84 6.69 17.52 6.15
N ILE A 85 7.69 17.30 5.33
CA ILE A 85 8.72 16.33 5.61
C ILE A 85 9.95 17.06 6.11
N PRO A 86 10.36 16.82 7.36
CA PRO A 86 11.61 17.42 7.82
C PRO A 86 12.79 16.73 7.17
N ASP A 87 13.88 17.46 6.99
CA ASP A 87 15.08 16.85 6.48
C ASP A 87 15.60 15.83 7.46
N PRO A 88 16.05 14.69 7.01
CA PRO A 88 16.62 13.71 7.91
C PRO A 88 17.92 14.24 8.50
N PRO A 89 18.26 13.82 9.71
CA PRO A 89 19.51 14.24 10.31
C PRO A 89 20.69 13.87 9.41
N GLY A 90 21.59 14.80 9.20
CA GLY A 90 22.74 14.53 8.36
C GLY A 90 22.49 14.63 6.88
N ALA A 91 21.28 14.93 6.46
CA ALA A 91 21.02 15.07 5.04
C ALA A 91 21.66 16.34 4.52
N THR A 92 22.25 16.25 3.35
CA THR A 92 22.77 17.43 2.71
C THR A 92 22.20 17.49 1.33
N ALA A 93 21.95 18.68 0.93
CA ALA A 93 21.38 18.85 -0.39
C ALA A 93 22.31 18.30 -1.42
N GLY A 94 21.82 17.57 -2.28
CA GLY A 94 22.59 17.05 -3.33
C GLY A 94 23.43 15.89 -3.02
N ASP A 95 23.36 15.43 -1.83
CA ASP A 95 24.12 14.38 -1.56
C ASP A 95 23.62 13.17 -1.96
N GLY A 96 22.95 13.11 -2.51
CA GLY A 96 22.55 11.95 -2.80
C GLY A 96 23.46 11.19 -3.28
N GLY A 97 24.06 11.47 -3.28
CA GLY A 97 24.69 10.81 -3.77
C GLY A 97 24.83 9.73 -3.85
N PRO A 98 24.92 9.40 -4.36
CA PRO A 98 24.91 8.19 -4.45
C PRO A 98 25.83 7.78 -3.66
N ALA A 99 25.99 8.25 -3.31
CA ALA A 99 26.47 7.68 -2.74
C ALA A 99 26.08 6.80 -2.20
N ASN A 100 26.02 6.88 -2.17
CA ASN A 100 25.47 6.22 -1.80
C ASN A 100 25.38 5.42 -2.09
N ARG A 101 25.82 5.61 -2.43
CA ARG A 101 25.68 5.00 -2.77
C ARG A 101 25.87 3.98 -2.47
#